data_e9085b705729ce655947a21f7eaeae8b
#
_entry.id   e9085b705729ce655947a21f7eaeae8b
#
_cell.length_a   1.000
_cell.length_b   1.000
_cell.length_c   1.000
_cell.angle_alpha   90.00
_cell.angle_beta   90.00
_cell.angle_gamma   90.00
#
_symmetry.space_group_name_H-M   'P 1'
#
loop_
_entity.id
_entity.type
_entity.pdbx_description
1 polymer ?
#
loop_
_entity_poly.entity_id
_entity_poly.type
_entity_poly.pdbx_seq_one_letter_code
_entity_poly.pdbx_strand_id
1 'polypeptide(L)'
;MVKLNTKFNKILAVMLSLLIIFAAFGNIIPYVVQAEEADSDVIVISSARELIEFANNCKYDSYSRGRTVRLATDINLSNTDFNGIPYFDGTFDGANHTIRSFNVDYKGSDYGFFRYLGENAYVCNFSVSGSVNTSGSQKNIGGIAGVNYGTITNCTFYGKVNGTTYVGAIAGINKPGANITNCLSDAVVTATNQTGGIAGKNEGLISECVSRSRVNTDELASSL
;
A
#
# COMPACT_ATOMS: atom_id res chain seq x y z
N MET A 1 36.97 8.87 -18.93
CA MET A 1 36.49 7.64 -19.59
C MET A 1 35.22 7.18 -18.83
N VAL A 2 34.07 7.45 -19.42
CA VAL A 2 32.77 7.09 -18.81
C VAL A 2 32.51 5.62 -19.16
N LYS A 3 32.38 4.73 -18.16
CA LYS A 3 31.96 3.35 -18.35
C LYS A 3 30.46 3.38 -18.74
N LEU A 4 30.16 3.23 -20.03
CA LEU A 4 28.79 3.01 -20.48
C LEU A 4 28.28 1.66 -19.95
N ASN A 5 27.06 1.69 -19.44
CA ASN A 5 26.38 0.59 -18.78
C ASN A 5 26.15 -0.59 -19.77
N THR A 6 26.71 -1.76 -19.44
CA THR A 6 26.67 -2.96 -20.28
C THR A 6 25.26 -3.49 -20.59
N LYS A 7 24.26 -3.15 -19.78
CA LYS A 7 22.84 -3.45 -20.05
C LYS A 7 22.28 -2.62 -21.20
N PHE A 8 22.65 -1.33 -21.28
CA PHE A 8 22.20 -0.43 -22.36
C PHE A 8 22.73 -0.89 -23.71
N ASN A 9 23.99 -1.32 -23.76
CA ASN A 9 24.61 -1.81 -25.01
C ASN A 9 24.00 -3.13 -25.49
N LYS A 10 23.50 -4.01 -24.61
CA LYS A 10 22.81 -5.24 -25.03
C LYS A 10 21.43 -4.96 -25.61
N ILE A 11 20.68 -4.03 -25.05
CA ILE A 11 19.37 -3.62 -25.57
C ILE A 11 19.52 -2.93 -26.92
N LEU A 12 20.50 -2.06 -27.06
CA LEU A 12 20.80 -1.38 -28.32
C LEU A 12 21.23 -2.38 -29.42
N ALA A 13 22.02 -3.40 -29.08
CA ALA A 13 22.45 -4.44 -30.03
C ALA A 13 21.29 -5.34 -30.50
N VAL A 14 20.32 -5.65 -29.62
CA VAL A 14 19.12 -6.42 -29.99
C VAL A 14 18.21 -5.57 -30.89
N MET A 15 18.07 -4.29 -30.62
CA MET A 15 17.30 -3.35 -31.48
C MET A 15 17.91 -3.20 -32.84
N LEU A 16 19.25 -3.12 -32.96
CA LEU A 16 19.94 -3.01 -34.23
C LEU A 16 19.88 -4.30 -35.07
N SER A 17 19.91 -5.48 -34.43
CA SER A 17 19.78 -6.77 -35.12
C SER A 17 18.37 -7.03 -35.67
N LEU A 18 17.33 -6.56 -34.99
CA LEU A 18 15.96 -6.59 -35.49
C LEU A 18 15.76 -5.66 -36.72
N LEU A 19 16.42 -4.50 -36.75
CA LEU A 19 16.33 -3.55 -37.87
C LEU A 19 16.95 -4.14 -39.14
N ILE A 20 17.99 -4.94 -39.03
CA ILE A 20 18.71 -5.52 -40.22
C ILE A 20 17.90 -6.69 -40.83
N ILE A 21 17.10 -7.41 -40.04
CA ILE A 21 16.28 -8.52 -40.55
C ILE A 21 15.11 -8.00 -41.40
N PHE A 22 14.58 -6.81 -41.07
CA PHE A 22 13.47 -6.20 -41.82
C PHE A 22 13.86 -5.56 -43.18
N ALA A 23 15.14 -5.28 -43.41
CA ALA A 23 15.60 -4.70 -44.68
C ALA A 23 15.71 -5.74 -45.81
N ALA A 24 15.60 -7.02 -45.53
CA ALA A 24 15.78 -8.09 -46.48
C ALA A 24 14.49 -8.58 -47.19
N PHE A 25 13.32 -8.17 -46.73
CA PHE A 25 12.02 -8.54 -47.31
C PHE A 25 11.25 -7.29 -47.75
N GLY A 26 11.32 -6.99 -48.99
CA GLY A 26 10.63 -5.84 -49.62
C GLY A 26 9.10 -5.87 -49.39
N ASN A 27 8.54 -4.69 -49.14
CA ASN A 27 7.11 -4.39 -49.10
C ASN A 27 6.28 -4.91 -47.92
N ILE A 28 6.81 -4.89 -46.67
CA ILE A 28 5.98 -4.91 -45.48
C ILE A 28 6.07 -3.52 -44.85
N ILE A 29 4.91 -2.84 -44.73
CA ILE A 29 4.79 -1.58 -43.97
C ILE A 29 5.36 -1.86 -42.57
N PRO A 30 6.35 -1.12 -42.08
CA PRO A 30 6.84 -1.35 -40.73
C PRO A 30 5.70 -1.05 -39.75
N TYR A 31 5.14 -2.10 -39.17
CA TYR A 31 4.37 -1.95 -37.95
C TYR A 31 5.39 -1.49 -36.90
N VAL A 32 5.43 -0.18 -36.67
CA VAL A 32 6.19 0.37 -35.56
C VAL A 32 5.54 -0.18 -34.30
N VAL A 33 6.11 -1.27 -33.77
CA VAL A 33 5.90 -1.62 -32.38
C VAL A 33 6.50 -0.42 -31.62
N GLN A 34 5.63 0.54 -31.26
CA GLN A 34 5.98 1.48 -30.22
C GLN A 34 6.32 0.58 -29.02
N ALA A 35 7.61 0.45 -28.73
CA ALA A 35 8.02 -0.01 -27.43
C ALA A 35 7.34 0.98 -26.47
N GLU A 36 6.37 0.50 -25.67
CA GLU A 36 5.91 1.27 -24.54
C GLU A 36 7.18 1.75 -23.82
N GLU A 37 7.39 3.06 -23.79
CA GLU A 37 8.42 3.64 -22.94
C GLU A 37 8.12 3.06 -21.55
N ALA A 38 9.01 2.21 -21.06
CA ALA A 38 8.91 1.71 -19.71
C ALA A 38 8.82 2.95 -18.82
N ASP A 39 7.64 3.16 -18.25
CA ASP A 39 7.34 4.30 -17.40
C ASP A 39 8.48 4.41 -16.37
N SER A 40 9.33 5.39 -16.55
CA SER A 40 10.57 5.55 -15.78
C SER A 40 10.30 5.82 -14.30
N ASP A 41 9.05 6.05 -13.94
CA ASP A 41 8.59 6.38 -12.58
C ASP A 41 7.96 5.21 -11.83
N VAL A 42 7.95 3.98 -12.40
CA VAL A 42 7.43 2.80 -11.71
C VAL A 42 8.51 2.16 -10.85
N ILE A 43 8.26 2.13 -9.53
CA ILE A 43 9.08 1.41 -8.56
C ILE A 43 8.51 0.01 -8.38
N VAL A 44 9.26 -1.00 -8.79
CA VAL A 44 8.87 -2.40 -8.63
C VAL A 44 9.47 -2.95 -7.33
N ILE A 45 8.61 -3.51 -6.46
CA ILE A 45 8.99 -4.10 -5.18
C ILE A 45 8.77 -5.60 -5.23
N SER A 46 9.83 -6.38 -5.04
CA SER A 46 9.85 -7.85 -5.10
C SER A 46 10.35 -8.52 -3.81
N SER A 47 10.71 -7.74 -2.81
CA SER A 47 11.24 -8.26 -1.54
C SER A 47 10.90 -7.37 -0.35
N ALA A 48 10.94 -7.98 0.84
CA ALA A 48 10.77 -7.23 2.09
C ALA A 48 11.85 -6.12 2.26
N ARG A 49 13.09 -6.38 1.82
CA ARG A 49 14.16 -5.38 1.86
C ARG A 49 13.84 -4.16 1.00
N GLU A 50 13.39 -4.36 -0.23
CA GLU A 50 13.01 -3.27 -1.13
C GLU A 50 11.81 -2.48 -0.57
N LEU A 51 10.85 -3.16 0.06
CA LEU A 51 9.73 -2.50 0.72
C LEU A 51 10.20 -1.64 1.91
N ILE A 52 11.15 -2.13 2.71
CA ILE A 52 11.73 -1.37 3.82
C ILE A 52 12.53 -0.16 3.31
N GLU A 53 13.33 -0.34 2.27
CA GLU A 53 14.08 0.76 1.64
C GLU A 53 13.12 1.83 1.08
N PHE A 54 12.04 1.40 0.42
CA PHE A 54 11.00 2.30 -0.05
C PHE A 54 10.35 3.06 1.11
N ALA A 55 9.92 2.36 2.17
CA ALA A 55 9.32 2.98 3.35
C ALA A 55 10.23 3.98 4.03
N ASN A 56 11.54 3.70 4.09
CA ASN A 56 12.54 4.62 4.64
C ASN A 56 12.67 5.91 3.82
N ASN A 57 12.52 5.83 2.50
CA ASN A 57 12.53 7.00 1.63
C ASN A 57 11.23 7.83 1.77
N CYS A 58 10.11 7.18 2.10
CA CYS A 58 8.81 7.83 2.32
C CYS A 58 8.71 8.62 3.64
N LYS A 59 9.80 8.86 4.35
CA LYS A 59 9.85 9.79 5.50
C LYS A 59 9.65 11.25 5.09
N TYR A 60 9.85 11.55 3.84
CA TYR A 60 9.68 12.88 3.26
C TYR A 60 8.41 12.91 2.39
N ASP A 61 7.56 13.90 2.57
CA ASP A 61 6.25 14.03 1.94
C ASP A 61 6.28 14.03 0.41
N SER A 62 7.41 14.42 -0.19
CA SER A 62 7.54 14.52 -1.64
C SER A 62 8.01 13.22 -2.32
N TYR A 63 8.56 12.26 -1.57
CA TYR A 63 9.22 11.11 -2.20
C TYR A 63 8.28 10.24 -3.03
N SER A 64 7.10 9.93 -2.49
CA SER A 64 6.13 9.06 -3.18
C SER A 64 5.19 9.80 -4.13
N ARG A 65 5.17 11.15 -4.10
CA ARG A 65 4.24 11.95 -4.89
C ARG A 65 4.44 11.76 -6.39
N GLY A 66 3.34 11.41 -7.07
CA GLY A 66 3.31 11.18 -8.52
C GLY A 66 4.01 9.90 -8.98
N ARG A 67 4.55 9.08 -8.07
CA ARG A 67 5.19 7.80 -8.41
C ARG A 67 4.19 6.66 -8.34
N THR A 68 4.43 5.68 -9.21
CA THR A 68 3.75 4.40 -9.16
C THR A 68 4.65 3.35 -8.51
N VAL A 69 4.12 2.68 -7.50
CA VAL A 69 4.76 1.54 -6.84
C VAL A 69 3.97 0.30 -7.16
N ARG A 70 4.62 -0.77 -7.59
CA ARG A 70 3.98 -2.03 -7.93
C ARG A 70 4.64 -3.21 -7.25
N LEU A 71 3.86 -4.08 -6.64
CA LEU A 71 4.36 -5.36 -6.15
C LEU A 71 4.55 -6.33 -7.31
N ALA A 72 5.67 -7.04 -7.32
CA ALA A 72 5.98 -8.07 -8.32
C ALA A 72 5.72 -9.49 -7.79
N THR A 73 5.53 -9.65 -6.48
CA THR A 73 5.32 -10.94 -5.81
C THR A 73 4.71 -10.73 -4.41
N ASP A 74 4.27 -11.81 -3.82
CA ASP A 74 3.92 -11.85 -2.41
C ASP A 74 5.15 -11.55 -1.53
N ILE A 75 4.96 -10.76 -0.48
CA ILE A 75 6.03 -10.36 0.43
C ILE A 75 5.74 -10.89 1.84
N ASN A 76 6.74 -11.51 2.45
CA ASN A 76 6.67 -11.94 3.85
C ASN A 76 7.56 -11.01 4.70
N LEU A 77 6.95 -10.35 5.69
CA LEU A 77 7.60 -9.43 6.60
C LEU A 77 8.03 -10.07 7.93
N SER A 78 7.94 -11.40 8.06
CA SER A 78 8.41 -12.07 9.27
C SER A 78 9.89 -11.82 9.51
N ASN A 79 10.25 -11.54 10.78
CA ASN A 79 11.62 -11.23 11.20
C ASN A 79 12.23 -9.99 10.50
N THR A 80 11.41 -9.02 10.17
CA THR A 80 11.87 -7.72 9.63
C THR A 80 11.51 -6.59 10.58
N ASP A 81 12.19 -5.47 10.44
CA ASP A 81 11.92 -4.23 11.17
C ASP A 81 10.96 -3.29 10.41
N PHE A 82 10.10 -3.84 9.56
CA PHE A 82 9.14 -3.03 8.82
C PHE A 82 8.08 -2.44 9.75
N ASN A 83 8.04 -1.12 9.83
CA ASN A 83 7.16 -0.37 10.72
C ASN A 83 6.10 0.47 9.97
N GLY A 84 5.68 0.01 8.79
CA GLY A 84 4.76 0.74 7.94
C GLY A 84 5.42 1.83 7.10
N ILE A 85 4.67 2.34 6.14
CA ILE A 85 5.09 3.45 5.27
C ILE A 85 4.64 4.76 5.93
N PRO A 86 5.58 5.69 6.28
CA PRO A 86 5.25 6.87 7.06
C PRO A 86 4.27 7.83 6.37
N TYR A 87 4.52 8.15 5.11
CA TYR A 87 3.66 9.00 4.29
C TYR A 87 3.65 8.51 2.83
N PHE A 88 2.49 8.47 2.22
CA PHE A 88 2.36 8.04 0.83
C PHE A 88 1.36 8.91 0.08
N ASP A 89 1.74 9.44 -1.11
CA ASP A 89 0.94 10.37 -1.93
C ASP A 89 1.07 10.06 -3.44
N GLY A 90 1.22 8.78 -3.78
CA GLY A 90 1.35 8.26 -5.14
C GLY A 90 0.35 7.15 -5.43
N THR A 91 0.64 6.31 -6.43
CA THR A 91 -0.11 5.09 -6.74
C THR A 91 0.62 3.87 -6.18
N PHE A 92 -0.06 3.06 -5.36
CA PHE A 92 0.43 1.77 -4.88
C PHE A 92 -0.47 0.67 -5.43
N ASP A 93 0.00 -0.04 -6.44
CA ASP A 93 -0.68 -1.20 -7.02
C ASP A 93 -0.08 -2.49 -6.47
N GLY A 94 -0.84 -3.18 -5.64
CA GLY A 94 -0.44 -4.49 -5.12
C GLY A 94 -0.44 -5.59 -6.16
N ALA A 95 -0.95 -5.38 -7.36
CA ALA A 95 -1.03 -6.38 -8.44
C ALA A 95 -1.64 -7.73 -7.99
N ASN A 96 -2.58 -7.68 -7.04
CA ASN A 96 -3.21 -8.81 -6.36
C ASN A 96 -2.27 -9.68 -5.49
N HIS A 97 -1.10 -9.17 -5.15
CA HIS A 97 -0.18 -9.84 -4.22
C HIS A 97 -0.58 -9.62 -2.76
N THR A 98 -0.04 -10.48 -1.91
CA THR A 98 -0.27 -10.46 -0.46
C THR A 98 0.99 -10.09 0.29
N ILE A 99 0.87 -9.14 1.22
CA ILE A 99 1.90 -8.85 2.21
C ILE A 99 1.52 -9.56 3.50
N ARG A 100 2.38 -10.48 3.95
CA ARG A 100 2.13 -11.34 5.11
C ARG A 100 3.01 -10.94 6.29
N SER A 101 2.54 -11.28 7.48
CA SER A 101 3.27 -11.07 8.73
C SER A 101 3.60 -9.60 9.02
N PHE A 102 2.69 -8.70 8.64
CA PHE A 102 2.76 -7.31 9.07
C PHE A 102 2.38 -7.23 10.54
N ASN A 103 3.36 -7.45 11.41
CA ASN A 103 3.15 -7.44 12.86
C ASN A 103 3.88 -6.25 13.47
N VAL A 104 3.12 -5.35 14.06
CA VAL A 104 3.61 -4.11 14.65
C VAL A 104 3.10 -3.97 16.06
N ASP A 105 4.02 -3.69 16.98
CA ASP A 105 3.72 -3.27 18.34
C ASP A 105 4.32 -1.87 18.57
N TYR A 106 3.48 -0.85 18.49
CA TYR A 106 3.93 0.53 18.44
C TYR A 106 3.28 1.41 19.50
N LYS A 107 4.06 2.36 20.01
CA LYS A 107 3.60 3.36 21.00
C LYS A 107 3.36 4.71 20.33
N GLY A 108 2.44 4.77 19.39
CA GLY A 108 2.14 6.00 18.65
C GLY A 108 0.76 5.97 18.00
N SER A 109 0.27 7.15 17.66
CA SER A 109 -0.96 7.33 16.88
C SER A 109 -0.68 7.29 15.39
N ASP A 110 -1.76 7.26 14.59
CA ASP A 110 -1.72 7.32 13.14
C ASP A 110 -0.93 6.14 12.56
N TYR A 111 -1.43 4.93 12.77
CA TYR A 111 -0.71 3.72 12.45
C TYR A 111 -1.51 2.73 11.59
N GLY A 112 -0.82 2.09 10.66
CA GLY A 112 -1.28 1.09 9.73
C GLY A 112 -0.14 0.69 8.80
N PHE A 113 -0.41 -0.11 7.79
CA PHE A 113 0.57 -0.40 6.74
C PHE A 113 1.06 0.90 6.08
N PHE A 114 0.15 1.83 5.82
CA PHE A 114 0.42 3.25 5.59
C PHE A 114 0.03 4.03 6.84
N ARG A 115 0.93 4.86 7.38
CA ARG A 115 0.55 5.73 8.49
C ARG A 115 -0.34 6.86 8.03
N TYR A 116 0.06 7.54 6.93
CA TYR A 116 -0.70 8.59 6.26
C TYR A 116 -0.77 8.34 4.76
N LEU A 117 -1.98 8.37 4.22
CA LEU A 117 -2.25 8.47 2.80
C LEU A 117 -2.62 9.92 2.49
N GLY A 118 -1.87 10.58 1.59
CA GLY A 118 -2.15 11.91 1.12
C GLY A 118 -3.36 11.99 0.19
N GLU A 119 -3.74 13.20 -0.22
CA GLU A 119 -4.94 13.44 -1.05
C GLU A 119 -4.82 12.83 -2.45
N ASN A 120 -3.59 12.69 -2.99
CA ASN A 120 -3.34 12.06 -4.28
C ASN A 120 -3.04 10.56 -4.17
N ALA A 121 -3.04 9.99 -2.96
CA ALA A 121 -2.77 8.58 -2.78
C ALA A 121 -3.86 7.71 -3.38
N TYR A 122 -3.44 6.76 -4.21
CA TYR A 122 -4.30 5.72 -4.76
C TYR A 122 -3.69 4.35 -4.45
N VAL A 123 -4.33 3.62 -3.55
CA VAL A 123 -3.86 2.33 -3.06
C VAL A 123 -4.83 1.25 -3.50
N CYS A 124 -4.34 0.26 -4.25
CA CYS A 124 -5.21 -0.74 -4.83
C CYS A 124 -4.63 -2.15 -4.94
N ASN A 125 -5.55 -3.11 -5.12
CA ASN A 125 -5.25 -4.47 -5.56
C ASN A 125 -4.24 -5.22 -4.68
N PHE A 126 -4.36 -5.18 -3.35
CA PHE A 126 -3.49 -6.00 -2.50
C PHE A 126 -4.16 -6.43 -1.20
N SER A 127 -3.58 -7.47 -0.61
CA SER A 127 -3.99 -7.96 0.69
C SER A 127 -2.87 -7.78 1.71
N VAL A 128 -3.24 -7.45 2.94
CA VAL A 128 -2.31 -7.40 4.08
C VAL A 128 -2.79 -8.35 5.16
N SER A 129 -1.89 -9.14 5.71
CA SER A 129 -2.21 -9.98 6.88
C SER A 129 -1.22 -9.77 8.02
N GLY A 130 -1.74 -9.68 9.25
CA GLY A 130 -0.92 -9.50 10.43
C GLY A 130 -1.64 -8.89 11.61
N SER A 131 -0.88 -8.20 12.45
CA SER A 131 -1.42 -7.54 13.63
C SER A 131 -0.85 -6.14 13.81
N VAL A 132 -1.73 -5.19 14.01
CA VAL A 132 -1.39 -3.81 14.37
C VAL A 132 -1.81 -3.59 15.81
N ASN A 133 -0.84 -3.62 16.71
CA ASN A 133 -1.07 -3.43 18.14
C ASN A 133 -0.50 -2.08 18.57
N THR A 134 -1.29 -1.34 19.31
CA THR A 134 -0.82 -0.11 19.91
C THR A 134 -1.19 -0.10 21.40
N SER A 135 -0.33 0.46 22.21
CA SER A 135 -0.53 0.54 23.67
C SER A 135 -0.57 2.00 24.13
N GLY A 136 -1.43 2.30 25.10
CA GLY A 136 -1.67 3.64 25.62
C GLY A 136 -2.80 4.36 24.91
N SER A 137 -2.89 5.69 25.02
CA SER A 137 -4.00 6.49 24.47
C SER A 137 -3.81 6.80 22.98
N GLN A 138 -3.70 5.77 22.16
CA GLN A 138 -3.38 5.91 20.72
C GLN A 138 -4.65 6.05 19.86
N LYS A 139 -4.53 6.85 18.79
CA LYS A 139 -5.64 7.17 17.88
C LYS A 139 -5.31 6.84 16.44
N ASN A 140 -6.35 6.69 15.62
CA ASN A 140 -6.27 6.48 14.18
C ASN A 140 -5.44 5.24 13.82
N ILE A 141 -5.93 4.08 14.23
CA ILE A 141 -5.26 2.81 14.00
C ILE A 141 -6.05 2.01 12.98
N GLY A 142 -5.38 1.63 11.89
CA GLY A 142 -5.97 0.79 10.85
C GLY A 142 -5.05 -0.34 10.41
N GLY A 143 -5.59 -1.35 9.78
CA GLY A 143 -4.77 -2.43 9.22
C GLY A 143 -4.03 -1.97 7.96
N ILE A 144 -4.70 -1.20 7.11
CA ILE A 144 -4.13 -0.65 5.87
C ILE A 144 -3.68 0.79 6.09
N ALA A 145 -4.51 1.68 6.61
CA ALA A 145 -4.13 3.06 6.82
C ALA A 145 -4.46 3.57 8.23
N GLY A 146 -3.56 4.31 8.85
CA GLY A 146 -3.88 5.07 10.05
C GLY A 146 -4.83 6.22 9.72
N VAL A 147 -4.41 7.09 8.81
CA VAL A 147 -5.17 8.24 8.31
C VAL A 147 -5.25 8.16 6.79
N ASN A 148 -6.46 8.17 6.25
CA ASN A 148 -6.71 8.18 4.81
C ASN A 148 -7.25 9.53 4.35
N TYR A 149 -6.54 10.23 3.47
CA TYR A 149 -7.03 11.39 2.72
C TYR A 149 -7.24 11.07 1.23
N GLY A 150 -6.75 9.90 0.76
CA GLY A 150 -6.80 9.46 -0.64
C GLY A 150 -7.84 8.39 -0.90
N THR A 151 -7.50 7.46 -1.78
CA THR A 151 -8.37 6.34 -2.18
C THR A 151 -7.72 5.01 -1.82
N ILE A 152 -8.49 4.14 -1.15
CA ILE A 152 -8.17 2.73 -0.92
C ILE A 152 -9.23 1.92 -1.64
N THR A 153 -8.84 1.08 -2.59
CA THR A 153 -9.81 0.29 -3.37
C THR A 153 -9.32 -1.13 -3.62
N ASN A 154 -10.25 -2.08 -3.66
CA ASN A 154 -9.95 -3.49 -3.94
C ASN A 154 -8.82 -4.04 -3.04
N CYS A 155 -8.85 -3.70 -1.76
CA CYS A 155 -7.86 -4.10 -0.78
C CYS A 155 -8.49 -4.96 0.32
N THR A 156 -7.69 -5.87 0.88
CA THR A 156 -8.15 -6.74 1.96
C THR A 156 -7.20 -6.67 3.16
N PHE A 157 -7.77 -6.66 4.36
CA PHE A 157 -7.00 -6.83 5.59
C PHE A 157 -7.49 -8.05 6.38
N TYR A 158 -6.53 -8.92 6.74
CA TYR A 158 -6.74 -10.09 7.59
C TYR A 158 -5.94 -10.00 8.88
N GLY A 159 -6.57 -10.15 10.04
CA GLY A 159 -5.80 -10.27 11.27
C GLY A 159 -6.34 -9.54 12.49
N LYS A 160 -5.51 -8.71 13.13
CA LYS A 160 -5.90 -8.01 14.37
C LYS A 160 -5.51 -6.54 14.32
N VAL A 161 -6.38 -5.69 14.83
CA VAL A 161 -6.10 -4.25 15.01
C VAL A 161 -6.53 -3.86 16.41
N ASN A 162 -5.59 -3.40 17.21
CA ASN A 162 -5.84 -2.96 18.60
C ASN A 162 -5.38 -1.51 18.78
N GLY A 163 -6.22 -0.71 19.41
CA GLY A 163 -5.92 0.68 19.71
C GLY A 163 -6.87 1.26 20.75
N THR A 164 -6.90 2.57 20.90
CA THR A 164 -7.76 3.22 21.90
C THR A 164 -8.93 3.96 21.25
N THR A 165 -8.68 4.77 20.22
CA THR A 165 -9.72 5.61 19.61
C THR A 165 -9.55 5.63 18.08
N TYR A 166 -10.66 5.57 17.34
CA TYR A 166 -10.69 5.50 15.88
C TYR A 166 -9.91 4.30 15.35
N VAL A 167 -10.37 3.09 15.71
CA VAL A 167 -9.74 1.84 15.32
C VAL A 167 -10.59 1.14 14.26
N GLY A 168 -10.02 0.88 13.09
CA GLY A 168 -10.72 0.20 12.00
C GLY A 168 -9.85 -0.87 11.34
N ALA A 169 -10.48 -1.89 10.74
CA ALA A 169 -9.69 -2.93 10.10
C ALA A 169 -8.99 -2.43 8.82
N ILE A 170 -9.60 -1.51 8.08
CA ILE A 170 -8.99 -0.90 6.89
C ILE A 170 -8.33 0.42 7.26
N ALA A 171 -9.08 1.37 7.82
CA ALA A 171 -8.55 2.68 8.18
C ALA A 171 -8.91 3.09 9.61
N GLY A 172 -8.01 3.74 10.32
CA GLY A 172 -8.32 4.37 11.59
C GLY A 172 -9.31 5.50 11.38
N ILE A 173 -9.00 6.44 10.51
CA ILE A 173 -9.90 7.50 10.09
C ILE A 173 -9.88 7.68 8.57
N ASN A 174 -11.08 7.76 7.98
CA ASN A 174 -11.31 8.13 6.57
C ASN A 174 -11.75 9.59 6.53
N LYS A 175 -10.93 10.46 5.97
CA LYS A 175 -11.09 11.92 6.00
C LYS A 175 -12.10 12.44 4.97
N PRO A 176 -12.59 13.68 5.07
CA PRO A 176 -13.44 14.29 4.06
C PRO A 176 -12.78 14.26 2.68
N GLY A 177 -13.53 13.83 1.66
CA GLY A 177 -13.03 13.65 0.30
C GLY A 177 -12.32 12.33 0.03
N ALA A 178 -11.91 11.60 1.06
CA ALA A 178 -11.27 10.30 0.92
C ALA A 178 -12.27 9.17 0.63
N ASN A 179 -11.80 8.12 -0.05
CA ASN A 179 -12.63 6.99 -0.47
C ASN A 179 -12.06 5.66 0.00
N ILE A 180 -12.94 4.78 0.50
CA ILE A 180 -12.65 3.36 0.74
C ILE A 180 -13.71 2.58 -0.01
N THR A 181 -13.33 1.87 -1.08
CA THR A 181 -14.27 1.21 -1.96
C THR A 181 -13.86 -0.23 -2.26
N ASN A 182 -14.83 -1.12 -2.44
CA ASN A 182 -14.60 -2.51 -2.82
C ASN A 182 -13.54 -3.22 -1.95
N CYS A 183 -13.52 -2.93 -0.64
CA CYS A 183 -12.56 -3.49 0.30
C CYS A 183 -13.21 -4.57 1.18
N LEU A 184 -12.39 -5.55 1.59
CA LEU A 184 -12.77 -6.59 2.51
C LEU A 184 -11.98 -6.49 3.80
N SER A 185 -12.65 -6.61 4.94
CA SER A 185 -11.99 -6.83 6.22
C SER A 185 -12.43 -8.15 6.86
N ASP A 186 -11.46 -8.92 7.34
CA ASP A 186 -11.69 -10.14 8.11
C ASP A 186 -10.69 -10.14 9.28
N ALA A 187 -11.06 -9.44 10.35
CA ALA A 187 -10.15 -9.12 11.43
C ALA A 187 -10.84 -9.12 12.81
N VAL A 188 -10.04 -9.17 13.84
CA VAL A 188 -10.48 -8.80 15.19
C VAL A 188 -10.05 -7.37 15.46
N VAL A 189 -11.02 -6.48 15.63
CA VAL A 189 -10.77 -5.06 15.90
C VAL A 189 -11.16 -4.77 17.34
N THR A 190 -10.22 -4.26 18.13
CA THR A 190 -10.46 -3.96 19.55
C THR A 190 -10.07 -2.50 19.85
N ALA A 191 -10.97 -1.77 20.49
CA ALA A 191 -10.71 -0.39 20.91
C ALA A 191 -11.49 -0.04 22.18
N THR A 192 -11.04 1.02 22.85
CA THR A 192 -11.81 1.61 23.96
C THR A 192 -12.92 2.51 23.46
N ASN A 193 -12.67 3.28 22.38
CA ASN A 193 -13.63 4.22 21.82
C ASN A 193 -13.62 4.16 20.29
N GLN A 194 -14.79 4.34 19.69
CA GLN A 194 -15.01 4.49 18.25
C GLN A 194 -14.23 3.48 17.40
N THR A 195 -14.83 2.36 17.21
CA THR A 195 -14.27 1.25 16.45
C THR A 195 -15.21 0.82 15.33
N GLY A 196 -14.66 0.27 14.26
CA GLY A 196 -15.46 -0.21 13.14
C GLY A 196 -14.78 -1.32 12.35
N GLY A 197 -15.60 -2.13 11.69
CA GLY A 197 -15.09 -3.22 10.85
C GLY A 197 -14.36 -2.74 9.58
N ILE A 198 -14.62 -1.53 9.11
CA ILE A 198 -13.91 -0.90 7.98
C ILE A 198 -13.10 0.30 8.49
N ALA A 199 -13.75 1.31 9.02
CA ALA A 199 -13.09 2.51 9.54
C ALA A 199 -13.52 2.78 10.98
N GLY A 200 -12.61 3.23 11.83
CA GLY A 200 -12.89 3.67 13.20
C GLY A 200 -13.69 4.97 13.22
N LYS A 201 -13.35 5.91 12.33
CA LYS A 201 -14.11 7.11 12.04
C LYS A 201 -14.22 7.33 10.54
N ASN A 202 -15.43 7.57 10.05
CA ASN A 202 -15.65 7.90 8.65
C ASN A 202 -16.19 9.31 8.49
N GLU A 203 -15.45 10.15 7.75
CA GLU A 203 -15.82 11.50 7.34
C GLU A 203 -15.89 11.62 5.80
N GLY A 204 -15.47 10.57 5.07
CA GLY A 204 -15.46 10.46 3.61
C GLY A 204 -16.50 9.46 3.08
N LEU A 205 -16.17 8.80 1.97
CA LEU A 205 -17.02 7.78 1.36
C LEU A 205 -16.51 6.37 1.70
N ILE A 206 -17.43 5.49 2.12
CA ILE A 206 -17.22 4.03 2.16
C ILE A 206 -18.33 3.42 1.31
N SER A 207 -17.97 2.66 0.28
CA SER A 207 -18.93 1.98 -0.59
C SER A 207 -18.43 0.60 -1.03
N GLU A 208 -19.36 -0.31 -1.30
CA GLU A 208 -19.08 -1.66 -1.82
C GLU A 208 -18.09 -2.46 -0.95
N CYS A 209 -17.99 -2.13 0.33
CA CYS A 209 -17.10 -2.79 1.27
C CYS A 209 -17.82 -3.88 2.05
N VAL A 210 -17.11 -4.96 2.33
CA VAL A 210 -17.60 -6.07 3.14
C VAL A 210 -16.75 -6.20 4.39
N SER A 211 -17.39 -6.18 5.57
CA SER A 211 -16.71 -6.49 6.81
C SER A 211 -17.20 -7.83 7.37
N ARG A 212 -16.27 -8.74 7.57
CA ARG A 212 -16.43 -9.97 8.33
C ARG A 212 -15.71 -9.88 9.69
N SER A 213 -15.32 -8.69 10.06
CA SER A 213 -14.53 -8.44 11.26
C SER A 213 -15.37 -8.56 12.53
N ARG A 214 -14.76 -9.13 13.55
CA ARG A 214 -15.28 -9.09 14.92
C ARG A 214 -14.84 -7.79 15.57
N VAL A 215 -15.78 -6.95 15.96
CA VAL A 215 -15.52 -5.65 16.58
C VAL A 215 -15.81 -5.75 18.08
N ASN A 216 -14.81 -5.47 18.91
CA ASN A 216 -14.92 -5.44 20.36
C ASN A 216 -14.63 -4.01 20.84
N THR A 217 -15.50 -3.50 21.68
CA THR A 217 -15.23 -2.31 22.47
C THR A 217 -14.98 -2.73 23.90
N ASP A 218 -13.83 -2.41 24.45
CA ASP A 218 -13.59 -2.50 25.88
C ASP A 218 -14.26 -1.26 26.52
N GLU A 219 -15.59 -1.29 26.63
CA GLU A 219 -16.23 -0.39 27.57
C GLU A 219 -15.67 -0.76 28.95
N LEU A 220 -14.89 0.13 29.53
CA LEU A 220 -14.66 0.12 30.96
C LEU A 220 -16.05 0.11 31.55
N ALA A 221 -16.48 -1.05 32.06
CA ALA A 221 -17.64 -1.12 32.88
C ALA A 221 -17.40 -0.13 34.02
N SER A 222 -17.96 1.06 33.88
CA SER A 222 -18.08 1.98 34.99
C SER A 222 -18.96 1.24 35.96
N SER A 223 -18.32 0.54 36.89
CA SER A 223 -19.00 0.01 38.08
C SER A 223 -19.66 1.20 38.76
N LEU A 224 -20.96 1.22 38.64
CA LEU A 224 -21.83 1.95 39.51
C LEU A 224 -21.56 1.55 40.99
#